data_42df194cad80f55432b41cf7b75398de
#
_entry.id   42df194cad80f55432b41cf7b75398de
#
_cell.length_a   1.000
_cell.length_b   1.000
_cell.length_c   1.000
_cell.angle_alpha   90.00
_cell.angle_beta   90.00
_cell.angle_gamma   90.00
#
_symmetry.space_group_name_H-M   'P 1'
#
loop_
_entity.id
_entity.type
_entity.pdbx_description
1 polymer ?
#
loop_
_entity_poly.entity_id
_entity_poly.type
_entity_poly.pdbx_seq_one_letter_code
_entity_poly.pdbx_strand_id
1 'polypeptide(L)'
;MLGWRKHKLESRLPEEISITSDMPDDTTLMAESEELKSLLMKVKEKSEKVGLKLNIQKTKIMASSPITSWEIDGETVADFIFGGSKITADGDCSHEIKRRLLLGRKVMTNLDSILKCRDITLPTKVHLVKVMVFPVVVYGCKN
;
A
#
# COMPACT_ATOMS: atom_id res chain seq x y z
N MET A 1 -20.24 1.57 2.21
CA MET A 1 -19.97 2.31 0.97
C MET A 1 -19.10 3.52 1.30
N LEU A 2 -17.80 3.34 1.27
CA LEU A 2 -16.84 4.44 1.42
C LEU A 2 -16.41 4.84 0.02
N GLY A 3 -17.24 5.65 -0.64
CA GLY A 3 -16.87 6.28 -1.89
C GLY A 3 -15.79 7.32 -1.62
N TRP A 4 -14.65 7.17 -2.26
CA TRP A 4 -13.69 8.24 -2.41
C TRP A 4 -14.36 9.35 -3.24
N ARG A 5 -15.11 10.22 -2.58
CA ARG A 5 -15.52 11.48 -3.20
C ARG A 5 -14.23 12.25 -3.42
N LYS A 6 -13.92 12.55 -4.68
CA LYS A 6 -13.06 13.67 -5.02
C LYS A 6 -13.68 14.95 -4.43
N HIS A 7 -13.46 15.18 -3.15
CA HIS A 7 -13.57 16.51 -2.64
C HIS A 7 -12.36 17.26 -3.20
N LYS A 8 -12.64 18.20 -4.08
CA LYS A 8 -11.78 19.30 -4.45
C LYS A 8 -11.48 20.06 -3.15
N LEU A 9 -10.47 19.62 -2.44
CA LEU A 9 -9.87 20.32 -1.32
C LEU A 9 -8.66 21.07 -1.87
N GLU A 10 -8.96 22.21 -2.50
CA GLU A 10 -8.04 23.33 -2.53
C GLU A 10 -8.04 23.92 -1.12
N SER A 11 -7.24 23.36 -0.23
CA SER A 11 -6.68 24.05 0.93
C SER A 11 -5.73 23.08 1.63
N ARG A 12 -4.41 23.38 1.57
CA ARG A 12 -3.33 22.88 2.42
C ARG A 12 -3.65 21.51 3.04
N LEU A 13 -3.28 20.45 2.32
CA LEU A 13 -3.14 19.14 2.93
C LEU A 13 -2.15 19.30 4.08
N PRO A 14 -2.52 18.93 5.30
CA PRO A 14 -1.54 18.84 6.38
C PRO A 14 -0.42 17.92 5.93
N GLU A 15 0.80 18.17 6.37
CA GLU A 15 1.96 17.33 6.11
C GLU A 15 1.71 15.95 6.77
N GLU A 16 1.05 15.05 6.05
CA GLU A 16 0.80 13.69 6.54
C GLU A 16 2.06 12.85 6.40
N ILE A 17 2.49 12.30 7.52
CA ILE A 17 3.59 11.35 7.59
C ILE A 17 3.03 10.00 8.00
N SER A 18 3.40 8.96 7.26
CA SER A 18 3.00 7.59 7.54
C SER A 18 4.21 6.73 7.90
N ILE A 19 4.08 5.92 8.93
CA ILE A 19 5.09 4.95 9.35
C ILE A 19 4.50 3.54 9.25
N THR A 20 5.17 2.65 8.54
CA THR A 20 4.73 1.27 8.37
C THR A 20 5.85 0.27 8.63
N SER A 21 5.50 -0.92 9.06
CA SER A 21 6.37 -2.08 9.24
C SER A 21 5.84 -3.28 8.43
N ASP A 22 6.70 -4.19 8.04
CA ASP A 22 6.49 -5.15 6.94
C ASP A 22 6.09 -6.57 7.38
N MET A 23 5.30 -6.73 8.46
CA MET A 23 4.88 -8.04 9.01
C MET A 23 3.38 -8.05 9.35
N PRO A 24 2.72 -9.23 9.57
CA PRO A 24 1.28 -9.29 9.88
C PRO A 24 0.88 -8.52 11.15
N ASP A 25 1.83 -8.13 11.97
CA ASP A 25 1.65 -7.24 13.12
C ASP A 25 2.00 -5.77 12.79
N ASP A 26 1.92 -5.41 11.51
CA ASP A 26 2.31 -4.09 11.02
C ASP A 26 1.36 -3.00 11.51
N THR A 27 1.92 -1.97 12.09
CA THR A 27 1.19 -0.79 12.54
C THR A 27 1.53 0.39 11.65
N THR A 28 0.52 1.03 11.08
CA THR A 28 0.66 2.30 10.37
C THR A 28 0.19 3.43 11.25
N LEU A 29 1.02 4.45 11.40
CA LEU A 29 0.68 5.69 12.10
C LEU A 29 0.62 6.82 11.08
N MET A 30 -0.45 7.60 11.11
CA MET A 30 -0.67 8.75 10.23
C MET A 30 -1.04 9.95 11.08
N ALA A 31 -0.28 11.03 10.98
CA ALA A 31 -0.56 12.29 11.64
C ALA A 31 0.30 13.41 11.02
N GLU A 32 0.09 14.64 11.44
CA GLU A 32 1.00 15.74 11.17
C GLU A 32 2.36 15.52 11.86
N SER A 33 3.41 16.15 11.35
CA SER A 33 4.80 15.83 11.73
C SER A 33 5.07 15.83 13.25
N GLU A 34 4.61 16.86 13.95
CA GLU A 34 4.82 17.00 15.39
C GLU A 34 4.00 15.99 16.21
N GLU A 35 2.76 15.77 15.79
CA GLU A 35 1.88 14.80 16.44
C GLU A 35 2.36 13.36 16.22
N LEU A 36 2.88 13.06 15.03
CA LEU A 36 3.38 11.74 14.70
C LEU A 36 4.59 11.34 15.55
N LYS A 37 5.52 12.28 15.79
CA LYS A 37 6.66 12.07 16.68
C LYS A 37 6.19 11.71 18.09
N SER A 38 5.25 12.48 18.62
CA SER A 38 4.64 12.23 19.93
C SER A 38 3.93 10.88 20.00
N LEU A 39 3.19 10.54 18.96
CA LEU A 39 2.46 9.28 18.86
C LEU A 39 3.42 8.07 18.78
N LEU A 40 4.46 8.16 17.99
CA LEU A 40 5.48 7.12 17.86
C LEU A 40 6.19 6.87 19.20
N MET A 41 6.55 7.92 19.91
CA MET A 41 7.17 7.79 21.24
C MET A 41 6.25 7.11 22.25
N LYS A 42 4.95 7.45 22.24
CA LYS A 42 3.94 6.78 23.08
C LYS A 42 3.76 5.30 22.71
N VAL A 43 3.74 4.98 21.42
CA VAL A 43 3.65 3.58 20.95
C VAL A 43 4.89 2.81 21.37
N LYS A 44 6.08 3.38 21.18
CA LYS A 44 7.34 2.77 21.63
C LYS A 44 7.33 2.48 23.12
N GLU A 45 7.01 3.46 23.95
CA GLU A 45 6.96 3.30 25.40
C GLU A 45 5.96 2.23 25.85
N LYS A 46 4.74 2.24 25.26
CA LYS A 46 3.72 1.25 25.60
C LYS A 46 4.07 -0.15 25.12
N SER A 47 4.66 -0.30 23.93
CA SER A 47 5.08 -1.60 23.41
C SER A 47 6.21 -2.19 24.23
N GLU A 48 7.19 -1.38 24.67
CA GLU A 48 8.27 -1.83 25.55
C GLU A 48 7.75 -2.34 26.92
N LYS A 49 6.70 -1.71 27.47
CA LYS A 49 6.06 -2.14 28.72
C LYS A 49 5.43 -3.54 28.64
N VAL A 50 5.00 -3.96 27.46
CA VAL A 50 4.45 -5.30 27.22
C VAL A 50 5.48 -6.27 26.61
N GLY A 51 6.75 -5.89 26.57
CA GLY A 51 7.85 -6.74 26.09
C GLY A 51 8.02 -6.75 24.56
N LEU A 52 7.33 -5.87 23.84
CA LEU A 52 7.47 -5.72 22.40
C LEU A 52 8.47 -4.60 22.09
N LYS A 53 9.40 -4.86 21.16
CA LYS A 53 10.36 -3.85 20.72
C LYS A 53 10.05 -3.41 19.30
N LEU A 54 10.01 -2.10 19.09
CA LEU A 54 9.90 -1.53 17.75
C LEU A 54 11.14 -1.89 16.91
N ASN A 55 10.93 -2.48 15.74
CA ASN A 55 12.02 -2.78 14.84
C ASN A 55 12.33 -1.55 13.97
N ILE A 56 13.31 -0.76 14.41
CA ILE A 56 13.72 0.49 13.75
C ILE A 56 14.23 0.22 12.32
N GLN A 57 14.94 -0.89 12.09
CA GLN A 57 15.48 -1.22 10.77
C GLN A 57 14.39 -1.52 9.73
N LYS A 58 13.22 -1.98 10.18
CA LYS A 58 12.06 -2.23 9.32
C LYS A 58 11.06 -1.07 9.32
N THR A 59 11.25 -0.08 10.18
CA THR A 59 10.38 1.09 10.23
C THR A 59 10.68 2.01 9.06
N LYS A 60 9.66 2.28 8.24
CA LYS A 60 9.76 3.17 7.08
C LYS A 60 8.94 4.42 7.34
N ILE A 61 9.48 5.56 6.95
CA ILE A 61 8.85 6.87 7.10
C ILE A 61 8.56 7.40 5.71
N MET A 62 7.33 7.81 5.47
CA MET A 62 6.92 8.45 4.23
C MET A 62 6.27 9.79 4.55
N ALA A 63 6.70 10.85 3.89
CA ALA A 63 6.17 12.18 4.05
C ALA A 63 5.79 12.78 2.70
N SER A 64 4.71 13.54 2.67
CA SER A 64 4.26 14.26 1.47
C SER A 64 5.11 15.50 1.14
N SER A 65 5.88 16.00 2.11
CA SER A 65 6.79 17.13 1.97
C SER A 65 8.21 16.80 2.49
N PRO A 66 9.25 17.53 2.06
CA PRO A 66 10.60 17.31 2.55
C PRO A 66 10.70 17.49 4.06
N ILE A 67 11.18 16.46 4.75
CA ILE A 67 11.40 16.50 6.20
C ILE A 67 12.78 17.11 6.44
N THR A 68 12.83 18.26 7.09
CA THR A 68 14.08 19.00 7.34
C THR A 68 14.80 18.60 8.63
N SER A 69 14.13 17.94 9.57
CA SER A 69 14.76 17.49 10.82
C SER A 69 13.92 16.39 11.50
N TRP A 70 14.35 15.13 11.33
CA TRP A 70 13.81 14.01 12.10
C TRP A 70 14.91 13.32 12.89
N GLU A 71 14.78 13.33 14.19
CA GLU A 71 15.64 12.59 15.14
C GLU A 71 15.16 11.14 15.36
N ILE A 72 14.30 10.62 14.46
CA ILE A 72 13.81 9.24 14.56
C ILE A 72 14.64 8.40 13.61
N ASP A 73 15.33 7.40 14.14
CA ASP A 73 16.06 6.41 13.37
C ASP A 73 15.07 5.56 12.55
N GLY A 74 14.87 5.94 11.31
CA GLY A 74 14.01 5.23 10.35
C GLY A 74 14.39 5.59 8.92
N GLU A 75 14.19 4.68 7.98
CA GLU A 75 14.45 4.92 6.58
C GLU A 75 13.32 5.76 5.98
N THR A 76 13.67 6.92 5.41
CA THR A 76 12.72 7.73 4.64
C THR A 76 12.57 7.14 3.24
N VAL A 77 11.35 6.83 2.84
CA VAL A 77 11.05 6.22 1.55
C VAL A 77 10.04 7.07 0.77
N ALA A 78 10.18 7.08 -0.57
CA ALA A 78 9.25 7.76 -1.46
C ALA A 78 8.02 6.90 -1.77
N ASP A 79 8.13 5.59 -1.65
CA ASP A 79 7.07 4.62 -1.86
C ASP A 79 7.27 3.36 -1.02
N PHE A 80 6.19 2.64 -0.78
CA PHE A 80 6.24 1.31 -0.15
C PHE A 80 4.99 0.50 -0.50
N ILE A 81 5.05 -0.81 -0.25
CA ILE A 81 3.90 -1.70 -0.44
C ILE A 81 3.25 -1.95 0.92
N PHE A 82 1.98 -1.58 1.05
CA PHE A 82 1.17 -1.80 2.23
C PHE A 82 -0.15 -2.48 1.86
N GLY A 83 -0.49 -3.54 2.58
CA GLY A 83 -1.70 -4.32 2.29
C GLY A 83 -1.75 -4.85 0.84
N GLY A 84 -0.59 -5.10 0.23
CA GLY A 84 -0.48 -5.53 -1.16
C GLY A 84 -0.62 -4.42 -2.20
N SER A 85 -0.79 -3.16 -1.82
CA SER A 85 -0.87 -2.00 -2.71
C SER A 85 0.35 -1.09 -2.58
N LYS A 86 0.82 -0.55 -3.70
CA LYS A 86 1.92 0.41 -3.72
C LYS A 86 1.39 1.81 -3.41
N ILE A 87 1.92 2.40 -2.34
CA ILE A 87 1.60 3.75 -1.89
C ILE A 87 2.80 4.65 -2.15
N THR A 88 2.57 5.86 -2.64
CA THR A 88 3.58 6.86 -2.95
C THR A 88 3.36 8.14 -2.13
N ALA A 89 4.44 8.82 -1.77
CA ALA A 89 4.41 10.03 -0.96
C ALA A 89 3.65 11.19 -1.61
N ASP A 90 3.65 11.25 -2.94
CA ASP A 90 2.92 12.25 -3.74
C ASP A 90 1.44 11.92 -3.95
N GLY A 91 0.98 10.74 -3.49
CA GLY A 91 -0.38 10.27 -3.69
C GLY A 91 -0.71 9.85 -5.12
N ASP A 92 0.28 9.74 -6.01
CA ASP A 92 0.07 9.30 -7.39
C ASP A 92 -0.17 7.78 -7.47
N CYS A 93 -1.37 7.39 -7.84
CA CYS A 93 -1.75 5.99 -8.00
C CYS A 93 -1.30 5.36 -9.34
N SER A 94 -0.71 6.13 -10.26
CA SER A 94 -0.29 5.65 -11.59
C SER A 94 0.67 4.47 -11.52
N HIS A 95 1.58 4.48 -10.56
CA HIS A 95 2.54 3.40 -10.34
C HIS A 95 1.84 2.11 -9.89
N GLU A 96 0.87 2.20 -9.00
CA GLU A 96 0.09 1.03 -8.55
C GLU A 96 -0.77 0.48 -9.70
N ILE A 97 -1.42 1.33 -10.47
CA ILE A 97 -2.22 0.91 -11.65
C ILE A 97 -1.34 0.14 -12.64
N LYS A 98 -0.19 0.70 -13.02
CA LYS A 98 0.76 0.04 -13.93
C LYS A 98 1.23 -1.31 -13.37
N ARG A 99 1.56 -1.36 -12.09
CA ARG A 99 1.98 -2.58 -11.40
C ARG A 99 0.89 -3.65 -11.46
N ARG A 100 -0.38 -3.29 -11.19
CA ARG A 100 -1.51 -4.21 -11.24
C ARG A 100 -1.76 -4.76 -12.65
N LEU A 101 -1.66 -3.91 -13.66
CA LEU A 101 -1.77 -4.33 -15.05
C LEU A 101 -0.66 -5.30 -15.45
N LEU A 102 0.56 -5.07 -15.00
CA LEU A 102 1.67 -6.00 -15.25
C LEU A 102 1.46 -7.36 -14.55
N LEU A 103 0.98 -7.36 -13.31
CA LEU A 103 0.63 -8.60 -12.60
C LEU A 103 -0.50 -9.35 -13.32
N GLY A 104 -1.55 -8.65 -13.76
CA GLY A 104 -2.64 -9.24 -14.54
C GLY A 104 -2.13 -9.85 -15.85
N ARG A 105 -1.25 -9.15 -16.57
CA ARG A 105 -0.60 -9.68 -17.79
C ARG A 105 0.21 -10.94 -17.49
N LYS A 106 0.95 -10.99 -16.39
CA LYS A 106 1.71 -12.17 -15.97
C LYS A 106 0.79 -13.37 -15.72
N VAL A 107 -0.33 -13.17 -15.03
CA VAL A 107 -1.33 -14.22 -14.81
C VAL A 107 -1.94 -14.69 -16.14
N MET A 108 -2.28 -13.77 -17.05
CA MET A 108 -2.76 -14.13 -18.40
C MET A 108 -1.75 -14.99 -19.16
N THR A 109 -0.47 -14.64 -19.11
CA THR A 109 0.60 -15.42 -19.74
C THR A 109 0.71 -16.83 -19.13
N ASN A 110 0.55 -16.96 -17.82
CA ASN A 110 0.55 -18.28 -17.17
C ASN A 110 -0.65 -19.16 -17.57
N LEU A 111 -1.77 -18.54 -17.97
CA LEU A 111 -2.96 -19.22 -18.44
C LEU A 111 -2.95 -19.51 -19.97
N ASP A 112 -1.93 -19.07 -20.69
CA ASP A 112 -1.90 -19.08 -22.17
C ASP A 112 -2.14 -20.48 -22.75
N SER A 113 -1.53 -21.53 -22.17
CA SER A 113 -1.74 -22.91 -22.60
C SER A 113 -3.20 -23.37 -22.48
N ILE A 114 -3.87 -22.98 -21.40
CA ILE A 114 -5.29 -23.30 -21.17
C ILE A 114 -6.17 -22.49 -22.11
N LEU A 115 -5.88 -21.21 -22.29
CA LEU A 115 -6.67 -20.31 -23.15
C LEU A 115 -6.56 -20.69 -24.62
N LYS A 116 -5.44 -21.25 -25.07
CA LYS A 116 -5.23 -21.76 -26.43
C LYS A 116 -5.78 -23.16 -26.65
N CYS A 117 -6.07 -23.90 -25.60
CA CYS A 117 -6.60 -25.26 -25.73
C CYS A 117 -7.98 -25.24 -26.41
N ARG A 118 -8.16 -26.08 -27.45
CA ARG A 118 -9.42 -26.17 -28.21
C ARG A 118 -10.50 -26.97 -27.48
N ASP A 119 -10.10 -27.85 -26.59
CA ASP A 119 -11.03 -28.74 -25.85
C ASP A 119 -11.75 -28.00 -24.71
N ILE A 120 -11.30 -26.79 -24.38
CA ILE A 120 -11.90 -25.96 -23.33
C ILE A 120 -12.86 -24.95 -23.99
N THR A 121 -14.10 -24.95 -23.52
CA THR A 121 -15.15 -24.07 -24.05
C THR A 121 -14.87 -22.60 -23.75
N LEU A 122 -15.37 -21.71 -24.61
CA LEU A 122 -15.23 -20.26 -24.42
C LEU A 122 -15.80 -19.77 -23.08
N PRO A 123 -17.00 -20.19 -22.63
CA PRO A 123 -17.51 -19.81 -21.32
C PRO A 123 -16.56 -20.17 -20.16
N THR A 124 -15.93 -21.33 -20.22
CA THR A 124 -14.96 -21.77 -19.21
C THR A 124 -13.72 -20.88 -19.22
N LYS A 125 -13.20 -20.54 -20.40
CA LYS A 125 -12.06 -19.61 -20.54
C LYS A 125 -12.38 -18.23 -19.95
N VAL A 126 -13.56 -17.70 -20.26
CA VAL A 126 -14.02 -16.41 -19.70
C VAL A 126 -14.14 -16.48 -18.18
N HIS A 127 -14.67 -17.59 -17.65
CA HIS A 127 -14.76 -17.80 -16.20
C HIS A 127 -13.39 -17.81 -15.54
N LEU A 128 -12.41 -18.51 -16.12
CA LEU A 128 -11.02 -18.54 -15.60
C LEU A 128 -10.41 -17.14 -15.56
N VAL A 129 -10.57 -16.33 -16.59
CA VAL A 129 -10.07 -14.95 -16.63
C VAL A 129 -10.74 -14.11 -15.53
N LYS A 130 -12.05 -14.22 -15.35
CA LYS A 130 -12.78 -13.49 -14.30
C LYS A 130 -12.34 -13.87 -12.91
N VAL A 131 -12.04 -15.14 -12.66
CA VAL A 131 -11.67 -15.63 -11.32
C VAL A 131 -10.20 -15.40 -10.99
N MET A 132 -9.30 -15.49 -11.97
CA MET A 132 -7.86 -15.46 -11.74
C MET A 132 -7.19 -14.14 -12.11
N VAL A 133 -7.63 -13.47 -13.16
CA VAL A 133 -6.99 -12.24 -13.65
C VAL A 133 -7.63 -10.99 -13.04
N PHE A 134 -8.96 -10.88 -13.08
CA PHE A 134 -9.66 -9.70 -12.59
C PHE A 134 -9.37 -9.38 -11.13
N PRO A 135 -9.36 -10.34 -10.18
CA PRO A 135 -9.04 -10.05 -8.80
C PRO A 135 -7.65 -9.45 -8.61
N VAL A 136 -6.67 -9.86 -9.42
CA VAL A 136 -5.30 -9.33 -9.36
C VAL A 136 -5.26 -7.88 -9.84
N VAL A 137 -5.96 -7.56 -10.93
CA VAL A 137 -5.98 -6.22 -11.52
C VAL A 137 -6.77 -5.24 -10.67
N VAL A 138 -7.92 -5.65 -10.14
CA VAL A 138 -8.85 -4.78 -9.40
C VAL A 138 -8.68 -4.86 -7.88
N TYR A 139 -7.66 -5.55 -7.39
CA TYR A 139 -7.38 -5.61 -5.95
C TYR A 139 -7.19 -4.21 -5.37
N GLY A 140 -7.85 -3.93 -4.27
CA GLY A 140 -7.86 -2.60 -3.66
C GLY A 140 -8.81 -1.59 -4.31
N CYS A 141 -9.39 -1.89 -5.49
CA CYS A 141 -10.41 -1.06 -6.13
C CYS A 141 -11.85 -1.44 -5.73
N LYS A 142 -12.00 -2.45 -4.89
CA LYS A 142 -13.32 -2.82 -4.37
C LYS A 142 -13.69 -1.88 -3.22
N ASN A 143 -14.69 -1.09 -3.47
CA ASN A 143 -15.42 -0.34 -2.47
C ASN A 143 -16.25 -1.28 -1.59
#